data_a25f297f16a90c2b15c2edabd79de25f
#
_entry.id   a25f297f16a90c2b15c2edabd79de25f
#
_cell.length_a   1.000
_cell.length_b   1.000
_cell.length_c   1.000
_cell.angle_alpha   90.00
_cell.angle_beta   90.00
_cell.angle_gamma   90.00
#
_symmetry.space_group_name_H-M   'P 1'
#
loop_
_entity.id
_entity.type
_entity.pdbx_description
1 polymer ?
#
loop_
_entity_poly.entity_id
_entity_poly.type
_entity_poly.pdbx_seq_one_letter_code
_entity_poly.pdbx_strand_id
1 'polypeptide(L)'
;MNAIVVADQNWAIGREGDLLFSLPTDMKRFRSLTLEGTVILGRKTLDSFPGGKPLPRRRNIVITHSADLCREGAEIAPDPQAALELAAGTEPDRLWIIGGGSVYTALLSRCKRAYVTRVEAAAPDADTFFPNLDKLPGWEVES
;
A
#
# COMPACT_ATOMS: atom_id res chain seq x y z
N MET A 1 -6.83 -10.62 1.68
CA MET A 1 -6.19 -9.32 1.41
C MET A 1 -4.68 -9.46 1.46
N ASN A 2 -3.99 -8.76 0.60
CA ASN A 2 -2.54 -8.82 0.51
C ASN A 2 -1.94 -7.43 0.70
N ALA A 3 -0.70 -7.38 1.21
CA ALA A 3 0.09 -6.16 1.20
C ALA A 3 1.19 -6.27 0.16
N ILE A 4 1.59 -5.15 -0.43
CA ILE A 4 2.72 -5.11 -1.35
C ILE A 4 3.55 -3.85 -1.05
N VAL A 5 4.86 -4.00 -0.96
CA VAL A 5 5.75 -2.92 -0.52
C VAL A 5 7.18 -3.14 -0.98
N VAL A 6 7.91 -2.04 -1.18
CA VAL A 6 9.37 -2.03 -1.33
C VAL A 6 9.95 -1.36 -0.08
N ALA A 7 10.82 -2.06 0.63
CA ALA A 7 11.41 -1.57 1.88
C ALA A 7 12.92 -1.79 1.89
N ASP A 8 13.64 -0.93 2.61
CA ASP A 8 15.08 -1.13 2.80
C ASP A 8 15.35 -2.15 3.90
N GLN A 9 16.64 -2.33 4.24
CA GLN A 9 17.04 -3.30 5.27
C GLN A 9 16.48 -2.98 6.66
N ASN A 10 16.07 -1.75 6.91
CA ASN A 10 15.48 -1.30 8.17
C ASN A 10 13.95 -1.14 8.10
N TRP A 11 13.33 -1.67 7.05
CA TRP A 11 11.90 -1.56 6.79
C TRP A 11 11.43 -0.14 6.47
N ALA A 12 12.34 0.74 6.07
CA ALA A 12 12.00 2.08 5.64
C ALA A 12 11.34 2.05 4.26
N ILE A 13 10.28 2.82 4.08
CA ILE A 13 9.49 2.85 2.84
C ILE A 13 9.27 4.24 2.28
N GLY A 14 9.41 5.29 3.09
CA GLY A 14 9.09 6.63 2.62
C GLY A 14 9.82 7.73 3.37
N ARG A 15 9.81 8.91 2.74
CA ARG A 15 10.33 10.15 3.29
C ARG A 15 9.52 11.29 2.71
N GLU A 16 9.03 12.17 3.59
CA GLU A 16 8.27 13.36 3.19
C GLU A 16 7.10 13.07 2.23
N GLY A 17 6.43 11.93 2.45
CA GLY A 17 5.27 11.54 1.66
C GLY A 17 5.57 10.79 0.37
N ASP A 18 6.85 10.66 -0.01
CA ASP A 18 7.26 9.97 -1.23
C ASP A 18 7.88 8.61 -0.93
N LEU A 19 7.86 7.74 -1.92
CA LEU A 19 8.55 6.45 -1.86
C LEU A 19 10.06 6.67 -1.88
N LEU A 20 10.80 5.90 -1.07
CA LEU A 20 12.25 5.92 -1.08
C LEU A 20 12.83 5.27 -2.33
N PHE A 21 12.15 4.24 -2.83
CA PHE A 21 12.69 3.43 -3.92
C PHE A 21 11.63 3.26 -5.00
N SER A 22 12.06 3.43 -6.25
CA SER A 22 11.22 3.22 -7.41
C SER A 22 12.02 2.35 -8.39
N LEU A 23 11.78 1.04 -8.36
CA LEU A 23 12.52 0.06 -9.15
C LEU A 23 11.68 -0.39 -10.35
N PRO A 24 12.17 -0.24 -11.59
CA PRO A 24 11.38 -0.58 -12.78
C PRO A 24 10.85 -2.02 -12.79
N THR A 25 11.65 -2.98 -12.38
CA THR A 25 11.23 -4.40 -12.31
C THR A 25 10.10 -4.59 -11.31
N ASP A 26 10.22 -3.93 -10.16
CA ASP A 26 9.21 -3.97 -9.11
C ASP A 26 7.91 -3.29 -9.53
N MET A 27 8.01 -2.18 -10.26
CA MET A 27 6.84 -1.48 -10.78
C MET A 27 6.05 -2.37 -11.74
N LYS A 28 6.75 -3.14 -12.57
CA LYS A 28 6.10 -4.11 -13.47
C LYS A 28 5.41 -5.22 -12.68
N ARG A 29 6.07 -5.75 -11.65
CA ARG A 29 5.50 -6.79 -10.80
C ARG A 29 4.28 -6.27 -10.06
N PHE A 30 4.38 -5.07 -9.48
CA PHE A 30 3.28 -4.41 -8.80
C PHE A 30 2.06 -4.29 -9.72
N ARG A 31 2.29 -3.80 -10.94
CA ARG A 31 1.21 -3.65 -11.91
C ARG A 31 0.59 -4.99 -12.27
N SER A 32 1.40 -6.01 -12.55
CA SER A 32 0.90 -7.34 -12.90
C SER A 32 0.05 -7.95 -11.80
N LEU A 33 0.50 -7.81 -10.55
CA LEU A 33 -0.21 -8.40 -9.40
C LEU A 33 -1.52 -7.68 -9.10
N THR A 34 -1.55 -6.36 -9.22
CA THR A 34 -2.71 -5.56 -8.81
C THR A 34 -3.70 -5.25 -9.93
N LEU A 35 -3.31 -5.46 -11.18
CA LEU A 35 -4.13 -5.12 -12.34
C LEU A 35 -5.49 -5.84 -12.29
N GLU A 36 -6.57 -5.10 -12.58
CA GLU A 36 -7.96 -5.56 -12.50
C GLU A 36 -8.42 -5.91 -11.08
N GLY A 37 -7.59 -5.61 -10.07
CA GLY A 37 -7.94 -5.80 -8.68
C GLY A 37 -8.39 -4.51 -8.00
N THR A 38 -8.47 -4.57 -6.68
CA THR A 38 -8.80 -3.43 -5.83
C THR A 38 -7.61 -3.07 -4.97
N VAL A 39 -7.26 -1.79 -4.93
CA VAL A 39 -6.17 -1.28 -4.09
C VAL A 39 -6.73 -0.31 -3.04
N ILE A 40 -6.23 -0.44 -1.83
CA ILE A 40 -6.55 0.45 -0.70
C ILE A 40 -5.29 1.23 -0.38
N LEU A 41 -5.40 2.55 -0.33
CA LEU A 41 -4.26 3.44 -0.14
C LEU A 41 -4.66 4.67 0.66
N GLY A 42 -3.65 5.34 1.21
CA GLY A 42 -3.85 6.61 1.87
C GLY A 42 -3.73 7.78 0.90
N ARG A 43 -4.17 8.96 1.33
CA ARG A 43 -4.16 10.16 0.48
C ARG A 43 -2.75 10.57 0.03
N LYS A 44 -1.76 10.51 0.93
CA LYS A 44 -0.39 10.89 0.57
C LYS A 44 0.16 10.00 -0.53
N THR A 45 -0.17 8.72 -0.49
CA THR A 45 0.23 7.78 -1.53
C THR A 45 -0.42 8.15 -2.86
N LEU A 46 -1.72 8.47 -2.84
CA LEU A 46 -2.41 8.94 -4.05
C LEU A 46 -1.75 10.18 -4.64
N ASP A 47 -1.44 11.16 -3.78
CA ASP A 47 -0.81 12.41 -4.22
C ASP A 47 0.60 12.20 -4.78
N SER A 48 1.26 11.09 -4.41
CA SER A 48 2.59 10.76 -4.96
C SER A 48 2.55 10.15 -6.36
N PHE A 49 1.38 9.73 -6.83
CA PHE A 49 1.25 9.20 -8.18
C PHE A 49 1.30 10.32 -9.22
N PRO A 50 1.69 10.01 -10.47
CA PRO A 50 1.72 11.02 -11.53
C PRO A 50 0.40 11.77 -11.66
N GLY A 51 0.43 13.09 -11.49
CA GLY A 51 -0.76 13.93 -11.52
C GLY A 51 -1.73 13.71 -10.38
N GLY A 52 -1.36 12.96 -9.35
CA GLY A 52 -2.25 12.61 -8.23
C GLY A 52 -3.44 11.78 -8.67
N LYS A 53 -3.29 11.00 -9.73
CA LYS A 53 -4.38 10.22 -10.31
C LYS A 53 -4.41 8.79 -9.79
N PRO A 54 -5.62 8.23 -9.58
CA PRO A 54 -5.74 6.82 -9.21
C PRO A 54 -5.12 5.90 -10.27
N LEU A 55 -4.74 4.70 -9.84
CA LEU A 55 -4.15 3.72 -10.74
C LEU A 55 -5.18 3.24 -11.76
N PRO A 56 -4.84 3.24 -13.07
CA PRO A 56 -5.78 2.79 -14.09
C PRO A 56 -6.02 1.29 -14.03
N ARG A 57 -7.22 0.87 -14.47
CA ARG A 57 -7.63 -0.53 -14.54
C ARG A 57 -7.63 -1.24 -13.18
N ARG A 58 -7.80 -0.48 -12.11
CA ARG A 58 -7.93 -0.98 -10.74
C ARG A 58 -8.96 -0.15 -10.02
N ARG A 59 -9.68 -0.78 -9.10
CA ARG A 59 -10.56 -0.05 -8.20
C ARG A 59 -9.69 0.57 -7.12
N ASN A 60 -9.79 1.88 -6.92
CA ASN A 60 -8.98 2.60 -5.95
C ASN A 60 -9.87 3.05 -4.80
N ILE A 61 -9.57 2.61 -3.58
CA ILE A 61 -10.25 3.04 -2.36
C ILE A 61 -9.23 3.83 -1.54
N VAL A 62 -9.51 5.13 -1.35
CA VAL A 62 -8.58 6.04 -0.67
C VAL A 62 -9.08 6.34 0.73
N ILE A 63 -8.25 6.07 1.72
CA ILE A 63 -8.56 6.38 3.12
C ILE A 63 -8.08 7.80 3.40
N THR A 64 -9.03 8.68 3.74
CA THR A 64 -8.72 10.07 4.08
C THR A 64 -9.84 10.67 4.94
N HIS A 65 -9.46 11.56 5.85
CA HIS A 65 -10.43 12.33 6.63
C HIS A 65 -11.00 13.51 5.84
N SER A 66 -10.44 13.82 4.67
CA SER A 66 -10.92 14.92 3.84
C SER A 66 -12.15 14.49 3.06
N ALA A 67 -13.33 14.90 3.51
CA ALA A 67 -14.58 14.62 2.81
C ALA A 67 -14.66 15.33 1.45
N ASP A 68 -13.84 16.36 1.26
CA ASP A 68 -13.84 17.16 0.04
C ASP A 68 -12.95 16.58 -1.07
N LEU A 69 -12.22 15.52 -0.78
CA LEU A 69 -11.38 14.92 -1.80
C LEU A 69 -12.24 14.35 -2.91
N CYS A 70 -12.00 14.83 -4.12
CA CYS A 70 -12.69 14.37 -5.31
C CYS A 70 -11.62 14.06 -6.37
N ARG A 71 -11.47 12.79 -6.69
CA ARG A 71 -10.57 12.32 -7.76
C ARG A 71 -11.33 11.32 -8.60
N GLU A 72 -11.45 11.58 -9.88
CA GLU A 72 -12.09 10.65 -10.78
C GLU A 72 -11.39 9.28 -10.73
N GLY A 73 -12.17 8.22 -10.52
CA GLY A 73 -11.65 6.88 -10.41
C GLY A 73 -11.28 6.45 -8.99
N ALA A 74 -11.49 7.31 -7.99
CA ALA A 74 -11.23 6.98 -6.60
C ALA A 74 -12.51 6.98 -5.78
N GLU A 75 -12.65 5.98 -4.92
CA GLU A 75 -13.70 5.93 -3.89
C GLU A 75 -13.07 6.37 -2.59
N ILE A 76 -13.79 7.11 -1.78
CA ILE A 76 -13.26 7.69 -0.54
C ILE A 76 -13.82 6.98 0.67
N ALA A 77 -12.95 6.62 1.60
CA ALA A 77 -13.31 6.04 2.89
C ALA A 77 -12.72 6.89 4.02
N PRO A 78 -13.51 7.23 5.05
CA PRO A 78 -13.02 8.07 6.14
C PRO A 78 -12.06 7.36 7.09
N ASP A 79 -12.07 6.02 7.11
CA ASP A 79 -11.23 5.23 8.01
C ASP A 79 -11.00 3.84 7.42
N PRO A 80 -10.06 3.05 7.99
CA PRO A 80 -9.78 1.71 7.49
C PRO A 80 -10.97 0.77 7.48
N GLN A 81 -11.83 0.83 8.49
CA GLN A 81 -13.01 -0.04 8.56
C GLN A 81 -13.97 0.25 7.42
N ALA A 82 -14.20 1.52 7.10
CA ALA A 82 -15.06 1.91 5.98
C ALA A 82 -14.46 1.43 4.65
N ALA A 83 -13.13 1.45 4.52
CA ALA A 83 -12.46 0.94 3.32
C ALA A 83 -12.72 -0.56 3.16
N LEU A 84 -12.63 -1.33 4.24
CA LEU A 84 -12.92 -2.76 4.21
C LEU A 84 -14.37 -3.05 3.85
N GLU A 85 -15.30 -2.22 4.32
CA GLU A 85 -16.71 -2.36 3.98
C GLU A 85 -16.96 -2.10 2.49
N LEU A 86 -16.31 -1.07 1.92
CA LEU A 86 -16.38 -0.82 0.49
C LEU A 86 -15.80 -1.97 -0.33
N ALA A 87 -14.76 -2.62 0.17
CA ALA A 87 -14.11 -3.73 -0.49
C ALA A 87 -14.81 -5.06 -0.29
N ALA A 88 -15.86 -5.11 0.53
CA ALA A 88 -16.61 -6.34 0.78
C ALA A 88 -17.11 -6.92 -0.54
N GLY A 89 -16.95 -8.23 -0.73
CA GLY A 89 -17.30 -8.88 -1.99
C GLY A 89 -16.13 -8.98 -2.98
N THR A 90 -15.03 -8.27 -2.76
CA THR A 90 -13.82 -8.43 -3.55
C THR A 90 -13.12 -9.72 -3.14
N GLU A 91 -12.67 -10.50 -4.12
CA GLU A 91 -11.91 -11.72 -3.83
C GLU A 91 -10.64 -11.36 -3.05
N PRO A 92 -10.32 -12.07 -1.95
CA PRO A 92 -9.15 -11.75 -1.14
C PRO A 92 -7.83 -11.70 -1.92
N ASP A 93 -7.67 -12.54 -2.92
CA ASP A 93 -6.45 -12.57 -3.73
C ASP A 93 -6.32 -11.37 -4.67
N ARG A 94 -7.38 -10.59 -4.82
CA ARG A 94 -7.42 -9.40 -5.67
C ARG A 94 -7.51 -8.10 -4.87
N LEU A 95 -7.40 -8.17 -3.56
CA LEU A 95 -7.49 -7.02 -2.68
C LEU A 95 -6.10 -6.73 -2.08
N TRP A 96 -5.62 -5.50 -2.27
CA TRP A 96 -4.25 -5.10 -1.95
C TRP A 96 -4.22 -3.83 -1.14
N ILE A 97 -3.40 -3.80 -0.08
CA ILE A 97 -3.04 -2.53 0.57
C ILE A 97 -1.68 -2.11 0.00
N ILE A 98 -1.59 -0.85 -0.43
CA ILE A 98 -0.41 -0.37 -1.17
C ILE A 98 0.29 0.83 -0.53
N GLY A 99 -0.12 1.26 0.63
CA GLY A 99 0.55 2.30 1.39
C GLY A 99 -0.35 3.47 1.76
N GLY A 100 0.10 4.43 2.53
CA GLY A 100 1.43 4.42 3.13
C GLY A 100 1.48 3.74 4.49
N GLY A 101 2.40 4.23 5.30
CA GLY A 101 2.70 3.62 6.59
C GLY A 101 1.49 3.44 7.49
N SER A 102 0.61 4.44 7.58
CA SER A 102 -0.59 4.34 8.41
C SER A 102 -1.57 3.27 7.91
N VAL A 103 -1.68 3.10 6.59
CA VAL A 103 -2.55 2.07 6.01
C VAL A 103 -1.99 0.68 6.30
N TYR A 104 -0.68 0.49 6.13
CA TYR A 104 -0.04 -0.79 6.47
C TYR A 104 -0.22 -1.11 7.95
N THR A 105 0.04 -0.16 8.83
CA THR A 105 -0.09 -0.37 10.28
C THR A 105 -1.53 -0.74 10.65
N ALA A 106 -2.52 -0.08 10.05
CA ALA A 106 -3.92 -0.32 10.37
C ALA A 106 -4.46 -1.65 9.84
N LEU A 107 -4.00 -2.09 8.67
CA LEU A 107 -4.63 -3.20 7.95
C LEU A 107 -3.76 -4.45 7.79
N LEU A 108 -2.48 -4.39 8.15
CA LEU A 108 -1.58 -5.54 7.96
C LEU A 108 -2.09 -6.80 8.67
N SER A 109 -2.68 -6.67 9.86
CA SER A 109 -3.21 -7.80 10.61
C SER A 109 -4.36 -8.53 9.88
N ARG A 110 -4.97 -7.86 8.91
CA ARG A 110 -6.04 -8.44 8.07
C ARG A 110 -5.48 -9.08 6.81
N CYS A 111 -4.19 -8.93 6.53
CA CYS A 111 -3.56 -9.48 5.34
C CYS A 111 -3.13 -10.92 5.56
N LYS A 112 -3.34 -11.75 4.56
CA LYS A 112 -2.89 -13.13 4.55
C LYS A 112 -1.44 -13.24 4.06
N ARG A 113 -1.06 -12.37 3.12
CA ARG A 113 0.28 -12.35 2.54
C ARG A 113 0.80 -10.93 2.43
N ALA A 114 2.11 -10.79 2.52
CA ALA A 114 2.81 -9.56 2.24
C ALA A 114 3.91 -9.84 1.21
N TYR A 115 3.84 -9.13 0.09
CA TYR A 115 4.83 -9.21 -0.98
C TYR A 115 5.83 -8.08 -0.73
N VAL A 116 6.98 -8.43 -0.16
CA VAL A 116 7.98 -7.46 0.26
C VAL A 116 9.22 -7.58 -0.62
N THR A 117 9.57 -6.50 -1.29
CA THR A 117 10.86 -6.39 -1.97
C THR A 117 11.82 -5.69 -1.02
N ARG A 118 12.89 -6.37 -0.62
CA ARG A 118 13.90 -5.82 0.28
C ARG A 118 15.05 -5.26 -0.54
N VAL A 119 15.36 -4.00 -0.31
CA VAL A 119 16.49 -3.32 -0.95
C VAL A 119 17.67 -3.31 0.03
N GLU A 120 18.85 -3.74 -0.41
CA GLU A 120 20.05 -3.73 0.41
C GLU A 120 20.62 -2.32 0.51
N ALA A 121 19.96 -1.48 1.28
CA ALA A 121 20.31 -0.09 1.49
C ALA A 121 19.81 0.34 2.85
N ALA A 122 20.28 1.48 3.32
CA ALA A 122 19.76 2.12 4.51
C ALA A 122 19.50 3.59 4.17
N ALA A 123 18.32 4.08 4.50
CA ALA A 123 17.95 5.48 4.29
C ALA A 123 17.85 6.15 5.65
N PRO A 124 18.92 6.84 6.11
CA PRO A 124 18.96 7.40 7.47
C PRO A 124 17.95 8.51 7.71
N ASP A 125 17.47 9.15 6.65
CA ASP A 125 16.49 10.23 6.73
C ASP A 125 15.06 9.78 6.43
N ALA A 126 14.80 8.47 6.38
CA ALA A 126 13.45 7.95 6.22
C ALA A 126 12.58 8.28 7.43
N ASP A 127 11.34 8.62 7.18
CA ASP A 127 10.37 8.95 8.23
C ASP A 127 9.18 7.98 8.27
N THR A 128 9.08 7.08 7.31
CA THR A 128 7.96 6.15 7.20
C THR A 128 8.49 4.73 7.04
N PHE A 129 7.91 3.80 7.81
CA PHE A 129 8.37 2.43 7.87
C PHE A 129 7.21 1.46 7.70
N PHE A 130 7.51 0.32 7.09
CA PHE A 130 6.63 -0.84 7.10
C PHE A 130 6.86 -1.60 8.41
N PRO A 131 5.81 -2.18 9.01
CA PRO A 131 5.99 -2.98 10.23
C PRO A 131 7.03 -4.07 10.02
N ASN A 132 7.95 -4.22 10.97
CA ASN A 132 9.01 -5.22 10.88
C ASN A 132 8.43 -6.63 11.06
N LEU A 133 8.25 -7.35 9.96
CA LEU A 133 7.65 -8.67 9.97
C LEU A 133 8.49 -9.70 10.70
N ASP A 134 9.80 -9.49 10.79
CA ASP A 134 10.70 -10.40 11.52
C ASP A 134 10.40 -10.40 13.02
N LYS A 135 9.80 -9.33 13.52
CA LYS A 135 9.45 -9.17 14.94
C LYS A 135 7.99 -9.41 15.25
N LEU A 136 7.15 -9.60 14.24
CA LEU A 136 5.71 -9.82 14.42
C LEU A 136 5.42 -11.32 14.45
N PRO A 137 4.71 -11.81 15.49
CA PRO A 137 4.33 -13.23 15.53
C PRO A 137 3.36 -13.58 14.41
N GLY A 138 3.45 -14.79 13.92
CA GLY A 138 2.53 -15.29 12.90
C GLY A 138 2.96 -15.05 11.47
N TRP A 139 4.08 -14.35 11.23
CA TRP A 139 4.59 -14.11 9.89
C TRP A 139 5.79 -15.02 9.60
N GLU A 140 5.75 -15.71 8.46
CA GLU A 140 6.80 -16.59 8.00
C GLU A 140 7.18 -16.21 6.56
N VAL A 141 8.45 -16.43 6.23
CA VAL A 141 8.92 -16.21 4.85
C VAL A 141 8.49 -17.39 3.99
N GLU A 142 7.77 -17.07 2.93
CA GLU A 142 7.38 -18.04 1.90
C GLU A 142 8.07 -17.61 0.61
N SER A 143 9.25 -18.04 0.42
CA SER A 143 10.16 -17.62 -0.66
C SER A 143 9.51 -17.01 -1.90
#